data_a944f082f5b72d04f7d730e26c70de1e
#
_entry.id   a944f082f5b72d04f7d730e26c70de1e
#
_cell.length_a   1.000
_cell.length_b   1.000
_cell.length_c   1.000
_cell.angle_alpha   90.00
_cell.angle_beta   90.00
_cell.angle_gamma   90.00
#
_symmetry.space_group_name_H-M   'P 1'
#
loop_
_entity.id
_entity.type
_entity.pdbx_description
1 polymer ?
#
loop_
_entity_poly.entity_id
_entity_poly.type
_entity_poly.pdbx_seq_one_letter_code
_entity_poly.pdbx_strand_id
1 'polypeptide(L)'
;ISACLVGSEMCIRDRDSEIGRIRDAVQLPFQHRALFERYDLKPPKGVLLYGPPGNGKTMIAKAVANALCEGGYDSNGDGAISPAETHVKGVFLSVKGPELLNKYVGESERLIRLIFQRARERAANGNPVVVFIDEMDSLLRTRGSGVSSDVETTIVPQFLSELDGVESLDNVMVIGASNRVDMIDPAVLRPGRLDVKIRVGRPKTNQAIAIVDHYLTDDLPLEDGVDAHALSAVLVHDIYGTSERRHLCDVQEENGQWHALFLADVVSGAMLKNIVDRAKTRAVKESIETGLDVALTVPLLAAAVEDEYRETRDSMADVDPEQWSRINGMDPIRRIRTAE
;
A
#
# COMPACT_ATOMS: atom_id res chain seq x y z
N ILE A 1 -15.25 7.09 13.96
CA ILE A 1 -14.88 7.39 12.57
C ILE A 1 -13.73 8.43 12.55
N SER A 2 -13.73 9.40 13.46
CA SER A 2 -12.68 10.45 13.56
C SER A 2 -11.30 9.92 13.98
N ALA A 3 -11.23 8.91 14.83
CA ALA A 3 -9.96 8.31 15.29
C ALA A 3 -9.20 7.54 14.22
N CYS A 4 -9.90 7.05 13.17
CA CYS A 4 -9.28 6.34 12.05
C CYS A 4 -8.58 7.30 11.05
N LEU A 5 -8.96 8.58 11.04
CA LEU A 5 -8.43 9.62 10.15
C LEU A 5 -7.07 10.15 10.62
N VAL A 6 -6.93 10.41 11.90
CA VAL A 6 -5.67 10.94 12.49
C VAL A 6 -4.52 9.95 12.29
N GLY A 7 -4.78 8.63 12.39
CA GLY A 7 -3.76 7.61 12.19
C GLY A 7 -3.30 7.43 10.74
N SER A 8 -4.18 7.62 9.76
CA SER A 8 -3.82 7.48 8.35
C SER A 8 -3.01 8.67 7.82
N GLU A 9 -3.31 9.89 8.25
CA GLU A 9 -2.57 11.09 7.83
C GLU A 9 -1.14 11.11 8.37
N MET A 10 -0.91 10.61 9.58
CA MET A 10 0.40 10.63 10.21
C MET A 10 1.38 9.61 9.60
N CYS A 11 0.90 8.40 9.22
CA CYS A 11 1.70 7.41 8.49
C CYS A 11 2.09 7.84 7.06
N ILE A 12 1.49 8.92 6.58
CA ILE A 12 1.61 9.40 5.20
C ILE A 12 2.55 10.60 5.11
N ARG A 13 2.76 11.33 6.19
CA ARG A 13 3.40 12.66 6.20
C ARG A 13 4.80 12.72 5.56
N ASP A 14 5.57 11.64 5.60
CA ASP A 14 6.93 11.58 5.03
C ASP A 14 7.03 10.95 3.64
N ARG A 15 5.89 10.61 3.02
CA ARG A 15 5.82 10.17 1.62
C ARG A 15 5.32 11.28 0.70
N ASP A 16 5.73 12.50 0.94
CA ASP A 16 5.23 13.71 0.27
C ASP A 16 5.31 13.63 -1.25
N SER A 17 6.31 12.96 -1.82
CA SER A 17 6.44 12.83 -3.27
C SER A 17 5.43 11.84 -3.87
N GLU A 18 5.24 10.67 -3.25
CA GLU A 18 4.28 9.66 -3.70
C GLU A 18 2.85 10.13 -3.46
N ILE A 19 2.59 10.72 -2.29
CA ILE A 19 1.28 11.26 -1.93
C ILE A 19 0.96 12.49 -2.75
N GLY A 20 1.92 13.39 -2.98
CA GLY A 20 1.77 14.51 -3.89
C GLY A 20 1.34 14.04 -5.27
N ARG A 21 2.02 13.06 -5.85
CA ARG A 21 1.65 12.47 -7.15
C ARG A 21 0.26 11.84 -7.16
N ILE A 22 -0.12 11.15 -6.08
CA ILE A 22 -1.46 10.56 -5.95
C ILE A 22 -2.50 11.68 -5.80
N ARG A 23 -2.24 12.68 -4.97
CA ARG A 23 -3.09 13.86 -4.79
C ARG A 23 -3.29 14.57 -6.12
N ASP A 24 -2.23 14.84 -6.85
CA ASP A 24 -2.28 15.51 -8.14
C ASP A 24 -3.07 14.69 -9.16
N ALA A 25 -2.86 13.38 -9.20
CA ALA A 25 -3.56 12.50 -10.14
C ALA A 25 -5.03 12.27 -9.78
N VAL A 26 -5.38 12.30 -8.49
CA VAL A 26 -6.72 11.94 -8.00
C VAL A 26 -7.53 13.18 -7.60
N GLN A 27 -6.97 14.09 -6.79
CA GLN A 27 -7.72 15.24 -6.26
C GLN A 27 -7.87 16.38 -7.27
N LEU A 28 -6.79 16.77 -7.98
CA LEU A 28 -6.82 17.92 -8.87
C LEU A 28 -7.89 17.80 -9.95
N PRO A 29 -8.09 16.65 -10.63
CA PRO A 29 -9.15 16.53 -11.64
C PRO A 29 -10.55 16.70 -11.07
N PHE A 30 -10.78 16.27 -9.82
CA PHE A 30 -12.07 16.43 -9.16
C PHE A 30 -12.30 17.85 -8.65
N GLN A 31 -11.27 18.47 -8.05
CA GLN A 31 -11.38 19.80 -7.45
C GLN A 31 -11.35 20.94 -8.46
N HIS A 32 -10.71 20.76 -9.61
CA HIS A 32 -10.46 21.79 -10.60
C HIS A 32 -10.88 21.38 -12.01
N ARG A 33 -12.06 20.77 -12.11
CA ARG A 33 -12.61 20.26 -13.37
C ARG A 33 -12.65 21.29 -14.50
N ALA A 34 -13.19 22.48 -14.24
CA ALA A 34 -13.25 23.56 -15.22
C ALA A 34 -11.88 23.98 -15.75
N LEU A 35 -10.85 23.89 -14.90
CA LEU A 35 -9.48 24.17 -15.32
C LEU A 35 -8.94 23.07 -16.24
N PHE A 36 -9.20 21.81 -15.93
CA PHE A 36 -8.83 20.68 -16.80
C PHE A 36 -9.49 20.77 -18.17
N GLU A 37 -10.79 21.06 -18.22
CA GLU A 37 -11.53 21.27 -19.48
C GLU A 37 -10.98 22.45 -20.30
N ARG A 38 -10.61 23.55 -19.63
CA ARG A 38 -10.02 24.73 -20.29
C ARG A 38 -8.67 24.44 -20.95
N TYR A 39 -7.89 23.52 -20.39
CA TYR A 39 -6.61 23.08 -20.94
C TYR A 39 -6.72 21.84 -21.84
N ASP A 40 -7.93 21.37 -22.15
CA ASP A 40 -8.19 20.12 -22.90
C ASP A 40 -7.49 18.89 -22.28
N LEU A 41 -7.41 18.88 -20.95
CA LEU A 41 -6.83 17.78 -20.18
C LEU A 41 -7.92 16.81 -19.75
N LYS A 42 -7.73 15.53 -20.06
CA LYS A 42 -8.61 14.46 -19.57
C LYS A 42 -8.12 13.97 -18.22
N PRO A 43 -8.99 13.86 -17.21
CA PRO A 43 -8.63 13.24 -15.94
C PRO A 43 -8.15 11.78 -16.17
N PRO A 44 -7.17 11.29 -15.41
CA PRO A 44 -6.79 9.89 -15.48
C PRO A 44 -7.95 9.02 -14.99
N LYS A 45 -8.24 7.92 -15.69
CA LYS A 45 -9.30 6.98 -15.29
C LYS A 45 -8.91 6.14 -14.10
N GLY A 46 -7.62 5.92 -13.91
CA GLY A 46 -7.14 5.12 -12.83
C GLY A 46 -5.67 5.27 -12.50
N VAL A 47 -5.38 4.87 -11.26
CA VAL A 47 -4.05 4.88 -10.66
C VAL A 47 -3.69 3.47 -10.24
N LEU A 48 -2.47 3.03 -10.55
CA LEU A 48 -1.92 1.78 -10.05
C LEU A 48 -0.88 2.07 -8.96
N LEU A 49 -1.13 1.60 -7.75
CA LEU A 49 -0.17 1.54 -6.66
C LEU A 49 0.56 0.19 -6.70
N TYR A 50 1.86 0.19 -6.89
CA TYR A 50 2.62 -1.07 -6.98
C TYR A 50 3.89 -1.04 -6.15
N GLY A 51 4.37 -2.19 -5.75
CA GLY A 51 5.61 -2.33 -5.00
C GLY A 51 5.54 -3.46 -3.97
N PRO A 52 6.60 -3.68 -3.16
CA PRO A 52 6.69 -4.79 -2.24
C PRO A 52 5.52 -4.86 -1.27
N PRO A 53 5.17 -6.06 -0.76
CA PRO A 53 4.10 -6.24 0.22
C PRO A 53 4.41 -5.51 1.55
N GLY A 54 3.38 -5.21 2.32
CA GLY A 54 3.52 -4.61 3.64
C GLY A 54 3.88 -3.12 3.68
N ASN A 55 3.96 -2.43 2.54
CA ASN A 55 4.36 -1.01 2.47
C ASN A 55 3.18 -0.02 2.47
N GLY A 56 1.98 -0.47 2.82
CA GLY A 56 0.84 0.41 3.08
C GLY A 56 0.08 0.89 1.83
N LYS A 57 0.15 0.19 0.68
CA LYS A 57 -0.60 0.55 -0.54
C LYS A 57 -2.09 0.73 -0.28
N THR A 58 -2.71 -0.21 0.43
CA THR A 58 -4.13 -0.16 0.83
C THR A 58 -4.44 1.02 1.75
N MET A 59 -3.52 1.36 2.68
CA MET A 59 -3.68 2.50 3.57
C MET A 59 -3.61 3.82 2.80
N ILE A 60 -2.68 3.95 1.87
CA ILE A 60 -2.54 5.12 1.00
C ILE A 60 -3.82 5.32 0.18
N ALA A 61 -4.35 4.26 -0.44
CA ALA A 61 -5.59 4.35 -1.22
C ALA A 61 -6.78 4.82 -0.38
N LYS A 62 -6.91 4.32 0.86
CA LYS A 62 -7.96 4.75 1.78
C LYS A 62 -7.79 6.21 2.20
N ALA A 63 -6.57 6.64 2.48
CA ALA A 63 -6.28 8.02 2.87
C ALA A 63 -6.60 9.00 1.73
N VAL A 64 -6.24 8.66 0.51
CA VAL A 64 -6.57 9.46 -0.68
C VAL A 64 -8.09 9.56 -0.90
N ALA A 65 -8.79 8.43 -0.76
CA ALA A 65 -10.25 8.44 -0.86
C ALA A 65 -10.92 9.30 0.22
N ASN A 66 -10.40 9.25 1.46
CA ASN A 66 -10.89 10.11 2.53
C ASN A 66 -10.61 11.60 2.26
N ALA A 67 -9.42 11.92 1.77
CA ALA A 67 -9.05 13.29 1.41
C ALA A 67 -9.93 13.87 0.28
N LEU A 68 -10.37 13.03 -0.66
CA LEU A 68 -11.39 13.42 -1.65
C LEU A 68 -12.74 13.76 -1.01
N CYS A 69 -13.09 13.03 0.06
CA CYS A 69 -14.36 13.26 0.76
C CYS A 69 -14.35 14.55 1.62
N GLU A 70 -13.18 14.97 2.09
CA GLU A 70 -13.02 16.13 2.97
C GLU A 70 -12.72 17.43 2.21
N GLY A 71 -12.12 17.34 1.02
CA GLY A 71 -11.65 18.49 0.25
C GLY A 71 -12.73 19.29 -0.49
N GLY A 72 -14.00 18.86 -0.42
CA GLY A 72 -15.06 19.39 -1.26
C GLY A 72 -14.91 18.97 -2.75
N TYR A 73 -15.93 19.18 -3.52
CA TYR A 73 -16.00 18.81 -4.92
C TYR A 73 -16.73 19.91 -5.70
N ASP A 74 -16.10 20.45 -6.73
CA ASP A 74 -16.72 21.42 -7.65
C ASP A 74 -17.77 20.68 -8.52
N SER A 75 -18.99 20.62 -8.01
CA SER A 75 -20.09 19.87 -8.62
C SER A 75 -20.74 20.61 -9.76
N ASN A 76 -20.63 21.94 -9.78
CA ASN A 76 -21.26 22.82 -10.76
C ASN A 76 -20.28 23.28 -11.85
N GLY A 77 -18.97 23.01 -11.70
CA GLY A 77 -17.94 23.34 -12.69
C GLY A 77 -17.60 24.83 -12.79
N ASP A 78 -17.87 25.62 -11.73
CA ASP A 78 -17.60 27.07 -11.73
C ASP A 78 -16.15 27.41 -11.35
N GLY A 79 -15.36 26.40 -10.94
CA GLY A 79 -13.97 26.52 -10.53
C GLY A 79 -13.77 26.96 -9.09
N ALA A 80 -14.84 27.06 -8.29
CA ALA A 80 -14.82 27.40 -6.87
C ALA A 80 -15.61 26.35 -6.07
N ILE A 81 -15.08 25.95 -4.92
CA ILE A 81 -15.76 25.01 -4.02
C ILE A 81 -16.64 25.84 -3.05
N SER A 82 -17.94 25.78 -3.25
CA SER A 82 -18.90 26.46 -2.39
C SER A 82 -19.10 25.71 -1.05
N PRO A 83 -19.63 26.35 0.00
CA PRO A 83 -19.92 25.67 1.28
C PRO A 83 -20.89 24.48 1.15
N ALA A 84 -21.74 24.45 0.15
CA ALA A 84 -22.63 23.32 -0.14
C ALA A 84 -21.87 22.13 -0.74
N GLU A 85 -20.80 22.39 -1.46
CA GLU A 85 -19.95 21.41 -2.13
C GLU A 85 -18.88 20.82 -1.22
N THR A 86 -18.57 21.45 -0.09
CA THR A 86 -17.70 20.90 0.97
C THR A 86 -18.32 19.72 1.72
N HIS A 87 -19.61 19.45 1.53
CA HIS A 87 -20.32 18.35 2.20
C HIS A 87 -20.64 17.16 1.29
N VAL A 88 -20.07 17.11 0.08
CA VAL A 88 -20.26 15.98 -0.83
C VAL A 88 -19.54 14.75 -0.29
N LYS A 89 -20.30 13.70 0.04
CA LYS A 89 -19.76 12.44 0.55
C LYS A 89 -19.18 11.63 -0.59
N GLY A 90 -17.87 11.55 -0.69
CA GLY A 90 -17.20 10.59 -1.55
C GLY A 90 -17.57 9.14 -1.17
N VAL A 91 -17.62 8.28 -2.18
CA VAL A 91 -17.93 6.85 -2.01
C VAL A 91 -16.67 6.04 -2.27
N PHE A 92 -16.28 5.23 -1.29
CA PHE A 92 -15.16 4.30 -1.42
C PHE A 92 -15.67 2.87 -1.51
N LEU A 93 -15.49 2.25 -2.67
CA LEU A 93 -15.83 0.85 -2.92
C LEU A 93 -14.53 0.04 -2.92
N SER A 94 -14.32 -0.77 -1.89
CA SER A 94 -13.13 -1.61 -1.75
C SER A 94 -13.44 -3.06 -2.03
N VAL A 95 -12.65 -3.68 -2.88
CA VAL A 95 -12.75 -5.09 -3.27
C VAL A 95 -11.35 -5.69 -3.33
N LYS A 96 -11.23 -6.97 -2.97
CA LYS A 96 -9.99 -7.73 -3.16
C LYS A 96 -10.09 -8.56 -4.43
N GLY A 97 -9.01 -8.59 -5.23
CA GLY A 97 -8.94 -9.39 -6.45
C GLY A 97 -9.36 -10.84 -6.26
N PRO A 98 -8.82 -11.58 -5.26
CA PRO A 98 -9.22 -12.96 -4.99
C PRO A 98 -10.71 -13.16 -4.69
N GLU A 99 -11.39 -12.18 -4.10
CA GLU A 99 -12.83 -12.25 -3.80
C GLU A 99 -13.70 -12.22 -5.06
N LEU A 100 -13.16 -11.71 -6.16
CA LEU A 100 -13.84 -11.68 -7.46
C LEU A 100 -13.63 -12.95 -8.28
N LEU A 101 -12.65 -13.78 -7.91
CA LEU A 101 -12.39 -15.04 -8.58
C LEU A 101 -13.40 -16.09 -8.12
N ASN A 102 -14.20 -16.58 -9.04
CA ASN A 102 -15.17 -17.65 -8.76
C ASN A 102 -14.93 -18.85 -9.69
N LYS A 103 -15.21 -20.06 -9.19
CA LYS A 103 -15.08 -21.29 -9.97
C LYS A 103 -16.15 -21.43 -11.05
N TYR A 104 -17.25 -20.70 -10.93
CA TYR A 104 -18.36 -20.76 -11.88
C TYR A 104 -18.13 -19.78 -13.02
N VAL A 105 -18.22 -20.26 -14.25
CA VAL A 105 -18.07 -19.48 -15.47
C VAL A 105 -19.08 -18.32 -15.51
N GLY A 106 -18.59 -17.11 -15.79
CA GLY A 106 -19.42 -15.91 -15.88
C GLY A 106 -19.73 -15.21 -14.56
N GLU A 107 -19.44 -15.83 -13.41
CA GLU A 107 -19.74 -15.22 -12.11
C GLU A 107 -18.72 -14.09 -11.77
N SER A 108 -17.46 -14.30 -12.08
CA SER A 108 -16.42 -13.28 -11.90
C SER A 108 -16.72 -12.03 -12.75
N GLU A 109 -17.11 -12.21 -14.01
CA GLU A 109 -17.49 -11.12 -14.90
C GLU A 109 -18.77 -10.41 -14.41
N ARG A 110 -19.72 -11.17 -13.87
CA ARG A 110 -20.94 -10.61 -13.27
C ARG A 110 -20.62 -9.71 -12.07
N LEU A 111 -19.71 -10.15 -11.20
CA LEU A 111 -19.27 -9.39 -10.03
C LEU A 111 -18.54 -8.10 -10.45
N ILE A 112 -17.66 -8.16 -11.45
CA ILE A 112 -16.99 -6.98 -12.00
C ILE A 112 -18.03 -5.98 -12.52
N ARG A 113 -18.98 -6.43 -13.35
CA ARG A 113 -20.07 -5.55 -13.85
C ARG A 113 -20.87 -4.92 -12.72
N LEU A 114 -21.18 -5.69 -11.68
CA LEU A 114 -21.96 -5.21 -10.53
C LEU A 114 -21.21 -4.08 -9.77
N ILE A 115 -19.88 -4.20 -9.58
CA ILE A 115 -19.07 -3.18 -8.92
C ILE A 115 -19.10 -1.87 -9.73
N PHE A 116 -18.83 -1.95 -11.04
CA PHE A 116 -18.83 -0.78 -11.89
C PHE A 116 -20.23 -0.18 -12.06
N GLN A 117 -21.27 -1.01 -12.11
CA GLN A 117 -22.65 -0.53 -12.10
C GLN A 117 -22.96 0.26 -10.82
N ARG A 118 -22.61 -0.26 -9.65
CA ARG A 118 -22.78 0.44 -8.37
C ARG A 118 -21.98 1.75 -8.32
N ALA A 119 -20.76 1.75 -8.87
CA ALA A 119 -19.95 2.95 -8.96
C ALA A 119 -20.67 4.01 -9.82
N ARG A 120 -21.18 3.63 -11.00
CA ARG A 120 -21.95 4.50 -11.88
C ARG A 120 -23.22 5.05 -11.23
N GLU A 121 -24.00 4.21 -10.55
CA GLU A 121 -25.21 4.62 -9.82
C GLU A 121 -24.91 5.66 -8.73
N ARG A 122 -23.78 5.52 -8.04
CA ARG A 122 -23.36 6.48 -7.01
C ARG A 122 -22.84 7.78 -7.63
N ALA A 123 -22.06 7.68 -8.71
CA ALA A 123 -21.53 8.83 -9.44
C ALA A 123 -22.62 9.66 -10.12
N ALA A 124 -23.69 9.03 -10.61
CA ALA A 124 -24.84 9.71 -11.19
C ALA A 124 -25.57 10.65 -10.22
N ASN A 125 -25.38 10.45 -8.91
CA ASN A 125 -25.88 11.35 -7.86
C ASN A 125 -24.94 12.53 -7.57
N GLY A 126 -23.91 12.75 -8.40
CA GLY A 126 -22.91 13.82 -8.24
C GLY A 126 -21.81 13.52 -7.22
N ASN A 127 -21.76 12.31 -6.65
CA ASN A 127 -20.74 11.94 -5.68
C ASN A 127 -19.45 11.49 -6.37
N PRO A 128 -18.25 11.90 -5.91
CA PRO A 128 -17.01 11.29 -6.31
C PRO A 128 -16.94 9.84 -5.83
N VAL A 129 -16.57 8.92 -6.71
CA VAL A 129 -16.52 7.50 -6.42
C VAL A 129 -15.12 6.97 -6.69
N VAL A 130 -14.51 6.36 -5.68
CA VAL A 130 -13.25 5.61 -5.81
C VAL A 130 -13.53 4.13 -5.74
N VAL A 131 -13.21 3.41 -6.81
CA VAL A 131 -13.22 1.94 -6.83
C VAL A 131 -11.81 1.46 -6.55
N PHE A 132 -11.59 0.90 -5.37
CA PHE A 132 -10.30 0.35 -4.97
C PHE A 132 -10.27 -1.17 -5.14
N ILE A 133 -9.30 -1.66 -5.91
CA ILE A 133 -9.10 -3.10 -6.14
C ILE A 133 -7.73 -3.48 -5.58
N ASP A 134 -7.73 -4.21 -4.47
CA ASP A 134 -6.51 -4.74 -3.86
C ASP A 134 -6.13 -6.09 -4.48
N GLU A 135 -4.84 -6.42 -4.44
CA GLU A 135 -4.29 -7.66 -5.01
C GLU A 135 -4.71 -7.86 -6.48
N MET A 136 -4.64 -6.79 -7.27
CA MET A 136 -5.10 -6.76 -8.66
C MET A 136 -4.35 -7.78 -9.55
N ASP A 137 -3.12 -8.12 -9.20
CA ASP A 137 -2.31 -9.15 -9.85
C ASP A 137 -2.92 -10.55 -9.76
N SER A 138 -3.81 -10.82 -8.82
CA SER A 138 -4.55 -12.08 -8.75
C SER A 138 -5.67 -12.15 -9.80
N LEU A 139 -6.29 -10.99 -10.11
CA LEU A 139 -7.47 -10.87 -10.96
C LEU A 139 -7.12 -10.68 -12.44
N LEU A 140 -6.11 -9.87 -12.74
CA LEU A 140 -5.79 -9.37 -14.09
C LEU A 140 -4.46 -9.90 -14.61
N ARG A 141 -4.25 -11.21 -14.52
CA ARG A 141 -3.01 -11.86 -14.95
C ARG A 141 -2.83 -11.87 -16.47
N THR A 142 -1.56 -11.79 -16.88
CA THR A 142 -1.15 -11.99 -18.27
C THR A 142 -1.47 -13.43 -18.71
N ARG A 143 -2.04 -13.59 -19.88
CA ARG A 143 -2.37 -14.89 -20.47
C ARG A 143 -1.12 -15.75 -20.62
N GLY A 144 -1.20 -17.02 -20.19
CA GLY A 144 -0.14 -18.02 -20.39
C GLY A 144 0.85 -18.18 -19.23
N SER A 145 0.65 -17.53 -18.08
CA SER A 145 1.54 -17.67 -16.91
C SER A 145 1.22 -18.83 -15.95
N GLY A 146 0.37 -19.78 -16.37
CA GLY A 146 0.00 -20.95 -15.56
C GLY A 146 -1.04 -21.85 -16.25
N VAL A 147 -1.59 -22.82 -15.53
CA VAL A 147 -2.72 -23.63 -16.00
C VAL A 147 -3.94 -22.71 -16.08
N SER A 148 -4.11 -22.09 -17.26
CA SER A 148 -5.20 -21.19 -17.55
C SER A 148 -6.53 -21.93 -17.50
N SER A 149 -7.34 -21.64 -16.50
CA SER A 149 -8.77 -21.96 -16.56
C SER A 149 -9.43 -21.03 -17.59
N ASP A 150 -10.44 -21.51 -18.31
CA ASP A 150 -11.24 -20.71 -19.27
C ASP A 150 -11.79 -19.43 -18.64
N VAL A 151 -11.93 -19.41 -17.32
CA VAL A 151 -12.40 -18.25 -16.51
C VAL A 151 -11.43 -17.06 -16.59
N GLU A 152 -10.10 -17.31 -16.58
CA GLU A 152 -9.11 -16.20 -16.61
C GLU A 152 -9.08 -15.48 -17.98
N THR A 153 -9.51 -16.13 -19.05
CA THR A 153 -9.49 -15.55 -20.40
C THR A 153 -10.53 -14.47 -20.62
N THR A 154 -11.61 -14.45 -19.85
CA THR A 154 -12.76 -13.54 -20.02
C THR A 154 -12.76 -12.36 -19.03
N ILE A 155 -12.07 -12.49 -17.90
CA ILE A 155 -12.02 -11.47 -16.83
C ILE A 155 -11.34 -10.19 -17.32
N VAL A 156 -10.15 -10.28 -17.92
CA VAL A 156 -9.41 -9.10 -18.39
C VAL A 156 -10.19 -8.31 -19.44
N PRO A 157 -10.76 -8.92 -20.50
CA PRO A 157 -11.61 -8.21 -21.45
C PRO A 157 -12.84 -7.54 -20.81
N GLN A 158 -13.50 -8.23 -19.86
CA GLN A 158 -14.64 -7.65 -19.15
C GLN A 158 -14.23 -6.44 -18.33
N PHE A 159 -13.13 -6.54 -17.57
CA PHE A 159 -12.62 -5.42 -16.79
C PHE A 159 -12.26 -4.23 -17.67
N LEU A 160 -11.60 -4.46 -18.81
CA LEU A 160 -11.25 -3.42 -19.77
C LEU A 160 -12.50 -2.75 -20.37
N SER A 161 -13.54 -3.52 -20.69
CA SER A 161 -14.80 -3.00 -21.18
C SER A 161 -15.49 -2.09 -20.16
N GLU A 162 -15.47 -2.48 -18.87
CA GLU A 162 -16.05 -1.65 -17.80
C GLU A 162 -15.23 -0.37 -17.57
N LEU A 163 -13.89 -0.48 -17.60
CA LEU A 163 -12.99 0.66 -17.43
C LEU A 163 -13.09 1.64 -18.60
N ASP A 164 -13.20 1.14 -19.82
CA ASP A 164 -13.43 1.98 -21.01
C ASP A 164 -14.81 2.65 -20.95
N GLY A 165 -15.83 1.97 -20.40
CA GLY A 165 -17.18 2.52 -20.16
C GLY A 165 -17.25 3.59 -19.08
N VAL A 166 -16.21 3.79 -18.28
CA VAL A 166 -16.12 4.89 -17.29
C VAL A 166 -15.92 6.26 -17.97
N GLU A 167 -15.56 6.31 -19.25
CA GLU A 167 -15.41 7.60 -19.99
C GLU A 167 -16.62 8.53 -19.95
N SER A 168 -17.80 7.99 -19.72
CA SER A 168 -19.04 8.79 -19.64
C SER A 168 -19.34 9.35 -18.24
N LEU A 169 -18.48 9.05 -17.26
CA LEU A 169 -18.71 9.39 -15.85
C LEU A 169 -17.46 10.05 -15.25
N ASP A 170 -17.47 11.36 -15.29
CA ASP A 170 -16.36 12.21 -14.81
C ASP A 170 -16.04 12.06 -13.31
N ASN A 171 -16.88 11.33 -12.57
CA ASN A 171 -16.82 11.23 -11.11
C ASN A 171 -16.40 9.83 -10.60
N VAL A 172 -15.93 8.94 -11.47
CA VAL A 172 -15.45 7.59 -11.06
C VAL A 172 -13.99 7.46 -11.34
N MET A 173 -13.21 7.05 -10.32
CA MET A 173 -11.80 6.72 -10.44
C MET A 173 -11.53 5.32 -9.94
N VAL A 174 -10.66 4.60 -10.64
CA VAL A 174 -10.20 3.27 -10.24
C VAL A 174 -8.80 3.37 -9.63
N ILE A 175 -8.60 2.87 -8.43
CA ILE A 175 -7.29 2.72 -7.82
C ILE A 175 -7.00 1.22 -7.68
N GLY A 176 -6.00 0.73 -8.40
CA GLY A 176 -5.51 -0.63 -8.26
C GLY A 176 -4.32 -0.71 -7.31
N ALA A 177 -4.21 -1.79 -6.55
CA ALA A 177 -2.99 -2.11 -5.80
C ALA A 177 -2.48 -3.50 -6.19
N SER A 178 -1.15 -3.61 -6.36
CA SER A 178 -0.50 -4.87 -6.71
C SER A 178 0.87 -5.00 -6.05
N ASN A 179 1.22 -6.21 -5.67
CA ASN A 179 2.57 -6.57 -5.25
C ASN A 179 3.45 -6.97 -6.46
N ARG A 180 2.82 -7.39 -7.56
CA ARG A 180 3.46 -7.97 -8.74
C ARG A 180 2.95 -7.31 -10.03
N VAL A 181 3.48 -6.13 -10.36
CA VAL A 181 3.09 -5.41 -11.59
C VAL A 181 3.43 -6.20 -12.86
N ASP A 182 4.46 -7.04 -12.81
CA ASP A 182 4.90 -7.93 -13.88
C ASP A 182 3.85 -8.99 -14.26
N MET A 183 2.93 -9.31 -13.34
CA MET A 183 1.85 -10.28 -13.57
C MET A 183 0.61 -9.67 -14.20
N ILE A 184 0.46 -8.34 -14.14
CA ILE A 184 -0.73 -7.64 -14.67
C ILE A 184 -0.66 -7.58 -16.20
N ASP A 185 -1.79 -7.87 -16.86
CA ASP A 185 -1.90 -7.76 -18.31
C ASP A 185 -1.54 -6.34 -18.79
N PRO A 186 -0.58 -6.19 -19.72
CA PRO A 186 -0.15 -4.89 -20.22
C PRO A 186 -1.27 -4.04 -20.81
N ALA A 187 -2.36 -4.65 -21.28
CA ALA A 187 -3.51 -3.92 -21.81
C ALA A 187 -4.21 -3.06 -20.74
N VAL A 188 -4.16 -3.46 -19.47
CA VAL A 188 -4.72 -2.72 -18.34
C VAL A 188 -3.91 -1.45 -18.05
N LEU A 189 -2.60 -1.51 -18.33
CA LEU A 189 -1.62 -0.47 -18.01
C LEU A 189 -1.40 0.54 -19.14
N ARG A 190 -2.21 0.48 -20.21
CA ARG A 190 -2.11 1.40 -21.35
C ARG A 190 -2.67 2.79 -21.02
N PRO A 191 -2.19 3.85 -21.70
CA PRO A 191 -2.75 5.19 -21.58
C PRO A 191 -4.27 5.20 -21.76
N GLY A 192 -4.97 6.00 -20.96
CA GLY A 192 -6.43 6.06 -20.91
C GLY A 192 -7.10 4.97 -20.07
N ARG A 193 -6.32 4.19 -19.28
CA ARG A 193 -6.79 3.17 -18.34
C ARG A 193 -6.13 3.36 -16.98
N LEU A 194 -5.34 2.41 -16.48
CA LEU A 194 -4.49 2.61 -15.29
C LEU A 194 -3.14 3.20 -15.73
N ASP A 195 -3.17 4.42 -16.18
CA ASP A 195 -2.01 5.08 -16.80
C ASP A 195 -1.10 5.77 -15.79
N VAL A 196 -1.62 6.18 -14.64
CA VAL A 196 -0.82 6.72 -13.55
C VAL A 196 -0.28 5.58 -12.69
N LYS A 197 1.05 5.37 -12.73
CA LYS A 197 1.72 4.30 -11.99
C LYS A 197 2.57 4.91 -10.88
N ILE A 198 2.33 4.50 -9.65
CA ILE A 198 3.02 5.02 -8.47
C ILE A 198 3.63 3.86 -7.70
N ARG A 199 4.96 3.88 -7.64
CA ARG A 199 5.71 2.87 -6.87
C ARG A 199 5.68 3.24 -5.39
N VAL A 200 5.14 2.34 -4.57
CA VAL A 200 5.17 2.44 -3.11
C VAL A 200 6.34 1.58 -2.63
N GLY A 201 7.48 2.22 -2.43
CA GLY A 201 8.72 1.58 -2.01
C GLY A 201 8.74 1.23 -0.52
N ARG A 202 9.86 0.66 -0.07
CA ARG A 202 10.15 0.45 1.34
C ARG A 202 10.36 1.79 2.05
N PRO A 203 10.02 1.92 3.33
CA PRO A 203 10.23 3.16 4.07
C PRO A 203 11.71 3.47 4.19
N LYS A 204 12.09 4.73 4.01
CA LYS A 204 13.40 5.25 4.39
C LYS A 204 13.45 5.51 5.89
N THR A 205 14.62 5.75 6.46
CA THR A 205 14.81 5.93 7.91
C THR A 205 13.80 6.93 8.53
N ASN A 206 13.64 8.12 7.95
CA ASN A 206 12.69 9.10 8.48
C ASN A 206 11.24 8.62 8.38
N GLN A 207 10.88 7.96 7.29
CA GLN A 207 9.56 7.37 7.09
C GLN A 207 9.30 6.22 8.08
N ALA A 208 10.33 5.42 8.37
CA ALA A 208 10.24 4.36 9.35
C ALA A 208 10.01 4.91 10.77
N ILE A 209 10.69 6.00 11.15
CA ILE A 209 10.46 6.69 12.42
C ILE A 209 9.00 7.14 12.51
N ALA A 210 8.48 7.84 11.50
CA ALA A 210 7.10 8.29 11.49
C ALA A 210 6.08 7.13 11.54
N ILE A 211 6.38 5.99 10.92
CA ILE A 211 5.56 4.79 11.02
C ILE A 211 5.59 4.23 12.45
N VAL A 212 6.76 4.16 13.08
CA VAL A 212 6.90 3.67 14.45
C VAL A 212 6.23 4.60 15.45
N ASP A 213 6.40 5.93 15.32
CA ASP A 213 5.74 6.95 16.15
C ASP A 213 4.21 6.81 16.17
N HIS A 214 3.63 6.34 15.06
CA HIS A 214 2.20 6.07 15.02
C HIS A 214 1.77 4.93 15.95
N TYR A 215 2.64 3.95 16.15
CA TYR A 215 2.34 2.79 16.99
C TYR A 215 2.91 2.91 18.39
N LEU A 216 3.96 3.72 18.59
CA LEU A 216 4.63 3.96 19.85
C LEU A 216 4.33 5.39 20.28
N THR A 217 3.33 5.55 21.14
CA THR A 217 2.79 6.85 21.59
C THR A 217 3.07 7.08 23.08
N ASP A 218 3.09 8.34 23.51
CA ASP A 218 3.34 8.71 24.92
C ASP A 218 2.24 8.24 25.89
N ASP A 219 1.08 7.77 25.38
CA ASP A 219 0.03 7.16 26.21
C ASP A 219 0.37 5.73 26.68
N LEU A 220 1.44 5.14 26.14
CA LEU A 220 1.89 3.81 26.52
C LEU A 220 2.76 3.88 27.80
N PRO A 221 2.85 2.80 28.58
CA PRO A 221 3.78 2.73 29.69
C PRO A 221 5.21 2.72 29.16
N LEU A 222 5.86 3.88 29.20
CA LEU A 222 7.25 4.08 28.79
C LEU A 222 8.15 4.18 30.01
N GLU A 223 9.44 3.96 29.81
CA GLU A 223 10.47 4.17 30.84
C GLU A 223 10.51 5.64 31.28
N ASP A 224 10.67 5.91 32.57
CA ASP A 224 10.66 7.26 33.13
C ASP A 224 11.69 8.18 32.45
N GLY A 225 11.21 9.32 31.95
CA GLY A 225 12.06 10.34 31.34
C GLY A 225 12.41 10.06 29.85
N VAL A 226 11.82 9.05 29.24
CA VAL A 226 11.99 8.74 27.82
C VAL A 226 10.69 9.02 27.09
N ASP A 227 10.73 9.81 25.99
CA ASP A 227 9.60 10.03 25.11
C ASP A 227 9.48 8.95 24.04
N ALA A 228 8.27 8.77 23.49
CA ALA A 228 7.99 7.77 22.48
C ALA A 228 8.81 8.00 21.20
N HIS A 229 9.03 9.25 20.79
CA HIS A 229 9.80 9.58 19.59
C HIS A 229 11.28 9.19 19.74
N ALA A 230 11.89 9.41 20.90
CA ALA A 230 13.25 8.99 21.17
C ALA A 230 13.40 7.46 21.09
N LEU A 231 12.43 6.69 21.64
CA LEU A 231 12.40 5.24 21.51
C LEU A 231 12.23 4.80 20.04
N SER A 232 11.36 5.46 19.28
CA SER A 232 11.17 5.21 17.86
C SER A 232 12.45 5.43 17.07
N ALA A 233 13.17 6.52 17.34
CA ALA A 233 14.43 6.82 16.68
C ALA A 233 15.51 5.78 16.98
N VAL A 234 15.63 5.35 18.24
CA VAL A 234 16.57 4.30 18.66
C VAL A 234 16.24 2.96 17.99
N LEU A 235 14.96 2.57 17.98
CA LEU A 235 14.49 1.35 17.34
C LEU A 235 14.83 1.33 15.85
N VAL A 236 14.50 2.41 15.15
CA VAL A 236 14.74 2.52 13.69
C VAL A 236 16.24 2.56 13.40
N HIS A 237 17.03 3.23 14.24
CA HIS A 237 18.49 3.22 14.08
C HIS A 237 19.09 1.82 14.21
N ASP A 238 18.59 1.00 15.12
CA ASP A 238 19.02 -0.41 15.27
C ASP A 238 18.61 -1.24 14.02
N ILE A 239 17.39 -1.06 13.48
CA ILE A 239 16.92 -1.79 12.30
C ILE A 239 17.72 -1.40 11.04
N TYR A 240 18.02 -0.10 10.87
CA TYR A 240 18.71 0.43 9.68
C TYR A 240 20.23 0.40 9.79
N GLY A 241 20.76 -0.15 10.88
CA GLY A 241 22.20 -0.38 11.04
C GLY A 241 22.75 -1.38 10.03
N THR A 242 23.92 -1.05 9.44
CA THR A 242 24.64 -1.92 8.48
C THR A 242 25.73 -2.75 9.17
N SER A 243 25.55 -3.11 10.44
CA SER A 243 26.48 -3.95 11.19
C SER A 243 26.25 -5.43 10.90
N GLU A 244 27.25 -6.28 11.18
CA GLU A 244 27.13 -7.75 11.08
C GLU A 244 25.90 -8.29 11.83
N ARG A 245 25.51 -7.62 12.90
CA ARG A 245 24.34 -8.00 13.71
C ARG A 245 23.01 -7.92 12.93
N ARG A 246 22.96 -7.14 11.87
CA ARG A 246 21.76 -6.97 11.01
C ARG A 246 21.98 -7.48 9.58
N HIS A 247 23.11 -8.13 9.34
CA HIS A 247 23.40 -8.77 8.07
C HIS A 247 22.55 -10.04 7.92
N LEU A 248 21.74 -10.11 6.87
CA LEU A 248 20.84 -11.22 6.61
C LEU A 248 21.53 -12.30 5.78
N CYS A 249 22.11 -11.91 4.65
CA CYS A 249 22.76 -12.80 3.71
C CYS A 249 23.57 -12.02 2.68
N ASP A 250 24.38 -12.72 1.90
CA ASP A 250 24.97 -12.20 0.68
C ASP A 250 24.14 -12.66 -0.53
N VAL A 251 23.90 -11.76 -1.47
CA VAL A 251 23.17 -12.04 -2.69
C VAL A 251 24.05 -11.81 -3.92
N GLN A 252 23.91 -12.69 -4.92
CA GLN A 252 24.60 -12.57 -6.19
C GLN A 252 23.62 -12.08 -7.25
N GLU A 253 23.92 -10.93 -7.85
CA GLU A 253 23.17 -10.38 -8.98
C GLU A 253 23.44 -11.14 -10.28
N GLU A 254 22.68 -10.84 -11.34
CA GLU A 254 22.87 -11.41 -12.68
C GLU A 254 24.24 -11.11 -13.26
N ASN A 255 24.83 -9.95 -12.93
CA ASN A 255 26.19 -9.55 -13.35
C ASN A 255 27.30 -10.34 -12.64
N GLY A 256 26.94 -11.19 -11.67
CA GLY A 256 27.86 -12.01 -10.89
C GLY A 256 28.46 -11.32 -9.65
N GLN A 257 28.15 -10.05 -9.40
CA GLN A 257 28.63 -9.33 -8.21
C GLN A 257 27.88 -9.79 -6.96
N TRP A 258 28.61 -9.88 -5.85
CA TRP A 258 28.06 -10.17 -4.55
C TRP A 258 27.93 -8.88 -3.75
N HIS A 259 26.81 -8.73 -3.06
CA HIS A 259 26.62 -7.66 -2.08
C HIS A 259 25.87 -8.18 -0.86
N ALA A 260 26.15 -7.56 0.28
CA ALA A 260 25.50 -7.88 1.54
C ALA A 260 24.09 -7.29 1.58
N LEU A 261 23.15 -8.08 2.07
CA LEU A 261 21.78 -7.65 2.36
C LEU A 261 21.60 -7.54 3.87
N PHE A 262 21.07 -6.42 4.30
CA PHE A 262 20.78 -6.12 5.70
C PHE A 262 19.28 -6.11 5.97
N LEU A 263 18.88 -6.13 7.23
CA LEU A 263 17.48 -6.03 7.62
C LEU A 263 16.83 -4.75 7.03
N ALA A 264 17.57 -3.64 6.97
CA ALA A 264 17.14 -2.38 6.36
C ALA A 264 16.65 -2.52 4.91
N ASP A 265 17.26 -3.42 4.13
CA ASP A 265 16.96 -3.60 2.71
C ASP A 265 15.63 -4.32 2.47
N VAL A 266 15.14 -5.05 3.48
CA VAL A 266 13.91 -5.85 3.39
C VAL A 266 12.79 -5.33 4.28
N VAL A 267 13.07 -4.42 5.21
CA VAL A 267 12.08 -3.92 6.17
C VAL A 267 10.89 -3.27 5.46
N SER A 268 9.69 -3.60 5.92
CA SER A 268 8.43 -3.03 5.45
C SER A 268 7.69 -2.32 6.58
N GLY A 269 6.71 -1.49 6.25
CA GLY A 269 5.85 -0.86 7.28
C GLY A 269 5.13 -1.88 8.17
N ALA A 270 4.75 -3.04 7.61
CA ALA A 270 4.14 -4.12 8.37
C ALA A 270 5.12 -4.77 9.35
N MET A 271 6.38 -4.94 8.96
CA MET A 271 7.43 -5.45 9.86
C MET A 271 7.70 -4.48 11.01
N LEU A 272 7.77 -3.16 10.75
CA LEU A 272 7.93 -2.15 11.79
C LEU A 272 6.79 -2.23 12.83
N LYS A 273 5.54 -2.32 12.36
CA LYS A 273 4.38 -2.53 13.23
C LYS A 273 4.51 -3.81 14.04
N ASN A 274 4.89 -4.92 13.40
CA ASN A 274 5.04 -6.23 14.05
C ASN A 274 6.08 -6.19 15.17
N ILE A 275 7.23 -5.54 14.95
CA ILE A 275 8.28 -5.35 15.96
C ILE A 275 7.73 -4.62 17.19
N VAL A 276 7.00 -3.51 16.98
CA VAL A 276 6.38 -2.75 18.08
C VAL A 276 5.35 -3.58 18.83
N ASP A 277 4.48 -4.31 18.12
CA ASP A 277 3.46 -5.17 18.71
C ASP A 277 4.08 -6.34 19.50
N ARG A 278 5.20 -6.90 19.05
CA ARG A 278 5.98 -7.91 19.80
C ARG A 278 6.54 -7.35 21.10
N ALA A 279 7.13 -6.16 21.07
CA ALA A 279 7.64 -5.50 22.26
C ALA A 279 6.53 -5.25 23.28
N LYS A 280 5.39 -4.71 22.85
CA LYS A 280 4.20 -4.54 23.69
C LYS A 280 3.71 -5.87 24.27
N THR A 281 3.64 -6.91 23.46
CA THR A 281 3.21 -8.25 23.92
C THR A 281 4.14 -8.82 24.98
N ARG A 282 5.46 -8.59 24.86
CA ARG A 282 6.44 -9.00 25.88
C ARG A 282 6.24 -8.22 27.18
N ALA A 283 6.07 -6.89 27.11
CA ALA A 283 5.79 -6.06 28.29
C ALA A 283 4.51 -6.54 29.01
N VAL A 284 3.45 -6.83 28.28
CA VAL A 284 2.19 -7.36 28.84
C VAL A 284 2.41 -8.72 29.51
N LYS A 285 3.15 -9.64 28.89
CA LYS A 285 3.45 -10.96 29.49
C LYS A 285 4.22 -10.81 30.79
N GLU A 286 5.26 -9.99 30.80
CA GLU A 286 6.08 -9.74 31.99
C GLU A 286 5.28 -9.05 33.08
N SER A 287 4.36 -8.11 32.72
CA SER A 287 3.43 -7.49 33.67
C SER A 287 2.50 -8.52 34.33
N ILE A 288 2.01 -9.49 33.58
CA ILE A 288 1.14 -10.57 34.09
C ILE A 288 1.94 -11.48 35.06
N GLU A 289 3.18 -11.80 34.71
CA GLU A 289 4.05 -12.69 35.51
C GLU A 289 4.52 -12.03 36.80
N THR A 290 4.84 -10.74 36.76
CA THR A 290 5.36 -9.99 37.92
C THR A 290 4.28 -9.34 38.77
N GLY A 291 3.08 -9.13 38.21
CA GLY A 291 2.01 -8.38 38.84
C GLY A 291 2.27 -6.87 38.90
N LEU A 292 3.25 -6.34 38.16
CA LEU A 292 3.63 -4.94 38.06
C LEU A 292 3.50 -4.45 36.62
N ASP A 293 3.13 -3.18 36.43
CA ASP A 293 3.14 -2.59 35.09
C ASP A 293 4.58 -2.45 34.58
N VAL A 294 4.90 -3.19 33.52
CA VAL A 294 6.21 -3.17 32.88
C VAL A 294 6.23 -2.14 31.77
N ALA A 295 7.14 -1.17 31.88
CA ALA A 295 7.33 -0.14 30.86
C ALA A 295 8.02 -0.69 29.60
N LEU A 296 7.71 -0.06 28.45
CA LEU A 296 8.45 -0.31 27.22
C LEU A 296 9.82 0.35 27.31
N THR A 297 10.84 -0.48 27.15
CA THR A 297 12.26 -0.10 27.27
C THR A 297 13.02 -0.41 25.98
N VAL A 298 14.19 0.22 25.81
CA VAL A 298 15.09 -0.07 24.69
C VAL A 298 15.46 -1.56 24.61
N PRO A 299 15.78 -2.29 25.72
CA PRO A 299 16.03 -3.72 25.66
C PRO A 299 14.86 -4.57 25.14
N LEU A 300 13.61 -4.25 25.52
CA LEU A 300 12.44 -4.97 25.02
C LEU A 300 12.24 -4.75 23.50
N LEU A 301 12.44 -3.52 23.03
CA LEU A 301 12.40 -3.19 21.61
C LEU A 301 13.52 -3.91 20.85
N ALA A 302 14.76 -3.87 21.34
CA ALA A 302 15.88 -4.55 20.71
C ALA A 302 15.68 -6.07 20.62
N ALA A 303 15.07 -6.68 21.65
CA ALA A 303 14.72 -8.10 21.62
C ALA A 303 13.64 -8.42 20.57
N ALA A 304 12.68 -7.52 20.36
CA ALA A 304 11.68 -7.68 19.32
C ALA A 304 12.28 -7.54 17.90
N VAL A 305 13.26 -6.65 17.71
CA VAL A 305 14.03 -6.54 16.45
C VAL A 305 14.82 -7.82 16.19
N GLU A 306 15.42 -8.40 17.23
CA GLU A 306 16.18 -9.63 17.10
C GLU A 306 15.31 -10.81 16.68
N ASP A 307 14.07 -10.90 17.18
CA ASP A 307 13.13 -11.94 16.73
C ASP A 307 12.75 -11.78 15.27
N GLU A 308 12.41 -10.55 14.85
CA GLU A 308 12.06 -10.26 13.46
C GLU A 308 13.25 -10.52 12.53
N TYR A 309 14.46 -10.17 12.95
CA TYR A 309 15.68 -10.46 12.21
C TYR A 309 15.88 -11.97 12.00
N ARG A 310 15.74 -12.78 13.06
CA ARG A 310 15.87 -14.24 12.97
C ARG A 310 14.83 -14.85 12.06
N GLU A 311 13.56 -14.48 12.23
CA GLU A 311 12.48 -14.98 11.36
C GLU A 311 12.71 -14.60 9.90
N THR A 312 13.14 -13.37 9.65
CA THR A 312 13.45 -12.90 8.29
C THR A 312 14.60 -13.70 7.70
N ARG A 313 15.69 -13.89 8.45
CA ARG A 313 16.85 -14.67 8.02
C ARG A 313 16.49 -16.13 7.76
N ASP A 314 15.77 -16.76 8.67
CA ASP A 314 15.37 -18.16 8.55
C ASP A 314 14.45 -18.37 7.35
N SER A 315 13.57 -17.39 7.05
CA SER A 315 12.71 -17.44 5.86
C SER A 315 13.46 -17.37 4.53
N MET A 316 14.71 -16.91 4.52
CA MET A 316 15.53 -16.79 3.31
C MET A 316 16.32 -18.06 2.99
N ALA A 317 16.44 -19.01 3.94
CA ALA A 317 17.28 -20.19 3.77
C ALA A 317 16.75 -21.17 2.70
N ASP A 318 15.43 -21.26 2.53
CA ASP A 318 14.77 -22.28 1.70
C ASP A 318 14.02 -21.71 0.49
N VAL A 319 14.26 -20.43 0.12
CA VAL A 319 13.51 -19.75 -0.94
C VAL A 319 14.28 -19.72 -2.26
N ASP A 320 13.56 -19.92 -3.35
CA ASP A 320 14.10 -19.67 -4.68
C ASP A 320 14.53 -18.19 -4.83
N PRO A 321 15.83 -17.91 -5.11
CA PRO A 321 16.36 -16.54 -5.11
C PRO A 321 15.65 -15.62 -6.12
N GLU A 322 15.30 -16.12 -7.29
CA GLU A 322 14.65 -15.34 -8.33
C GLU A 322 13.20 -14.99 -7.91
N GLN A 323 12.49 -15.95 -7.35
CA GLN A 323 11.14 -15.72 -6.85
C GLN A 323 11.15 -14.75 -5.66
N TRP A 324 12.12 -14.90 -4.76
CA TRP A 324 12.26 -14.04 -3.59
C TRP A 324 12.55 -12.59 -4.00
N SER A 325 13.49 -12.35 -4.92
CA SER A 325 13.81 -11.01 -5.40
C SER A 325 12.60 -10.33 -6.07
N ARG A 326 11.85 -11.06 -6.88
CA ARG A 326 10.63 -10.56 -7.53
C ARG A 326 9.55 -10.16 -6.52
N ILE A 327 9.29 -11.01 -5.52
CA ILE A 327 8.29 -10.71 -4.46
C ILE A 327 8.70 -9.47 -3.67
N ASN A 328 10.00 -9.33 -3.41
CA ASN A 328 10.54 -8.22 -2.65
C ASN A 328 10.77 -6.95 -3.49
N GLY A 329 10.50 -6.98 -4.79
CA GLY A 329 10.67 -5.84 -5.70
C GLY A 329 12.13 -5.41 -5.84
N MET A 330 13.05 -6.36 -5.73
CA MET A 330 14.49 -6.23 -5.92
C MET A 330 14.89 -6.64 -7.34
N ASP A 331 16.11 -6.27 -7.73
CA ASP A 331 16.70 -6.74 -8.96
C ASP A 331 16.89 -8.28 -8.92
N PRO A 332 16.88 -8.95 -10.07
CA PRO A 332 16.98 -10.41 -10.11
C PRO A 332 18.23 -10.93 -9.41
N ILE A 333 18.03 -11.87 -8.49
CA ILE A 333 19.08 -12.52 -7.69
C ILE A 333 19.26 -13.94 -8.20
N ARG A 334 20.51 -14.33 -8.47
CA ARG A 334 20.87 -15.68 -8.89
C ARG A 334 21.09 -16.64 -7.74
N ARG A 335 21.75 -16.17 -6.68
CA ARG A 335 22.12 -16.98 -5.52
C ARG A 335 21.99 -16.18 -4.24
N ILE A 336 21.65 -16.88 -3.19
CA ILE A 336 21.68 -16.38 -1.82
C ILE A 336 22.68 -17.23 -1.03
N ARG A 337 23.51 -16.59 -0.22
CA ARG A 337 24.40 -17.24 0.73
C ARG A 337 24.07 -16.69 2.11
N THR A 338 23.47 -17.49 2.95
CA THR A 338 23.26 -17.16 4.35
C THR A 338 24.59 -17.26 5.11
N ALA A 339 24.87 -16.30 6.00
CA ALA A 339 25.97 -16.44 6.94
C ALA A 339 25.69 -17.63 7.87
N GLU A 340 26.68 -18.52 8.05
CA GLU A 340 26.61 -19.61 9.01
C GLU A 340 26.54 -19.10 10.46
#